data_144e393e68649d14a0d8c586cd17eed8
#
_entry.id   144e393e68649d14a0d8c586cd17eed8
#
_cell.length_a   1.000
_cell.length_b   1.000
_cell.length_c   1.000
_cell.angle_alpha   90.00
_cell.angle_beta   90.00
_cell.angle_gamma   90.00
#
_symmetry.space_group_name_H-M   'P 1'
#
loop_
_entity.id
_entity.type
_entity.pdbx_description
1 polymer ?
#
loop_
_entity_poly.entity_id
_entity_poly.type
_entity_poly.pdbx_seq_one_letter_code
_entity_poly.pdbx_strand_id
1 'polypeptide(L)'
;MLVRGAAPELAPVHAWLDSWRGVGAMVVGMERQGYDVLFRQYPQGWRVNFSRRGGDHVDGTGWATEPWVATQQAAWDVLSKAA
;
A
#
# COMPACT_ATOMS: atom_id res chain seq x y z
N MET A 1 -18.91 -21.03 5.16
CA MET A 1 -19.08 -20.39 5.50
C MET A 1 -19.29 -19.83 5.97
N LEU A 2 -19.08 -20.03 6.41
CA LEU A 2 -19.45 -19.30 7.04
C LEU A 2 -19.85 -18.34 6.96
N VAL A 3 -20.20 -18.42 6.90
CA VAL A 3 -20.67 -17.58 6.85
C VAL A 3 -21.32 -16.97 6.81
N ARG A 4 -21.77 -17.11 6.72
CA ARG A 4 -22.60 -16.39 6.66
C ARG A 4 -22.58 -15.31 7.19
N GLY A 5 -22.35 -15.02 6.73
CA GLY A 5 -22.11 -13.72 6.98
C GLY A 5 -22.51 -13.40 8.16
N ALA A 6 -23.00 -14.08 8.36
CA ALA A 6 -23.43 -13.81 9.55
C ALA A 6 -22.40 -13.69 10.55
N ALA A 7 -21.28 -14.10 10.29
CA ALA A 7 -20.25 -13.99 11.28
C ALA A 7 -19.69 -12.56 11.26
N PRO A 8 -20.06 -11.70 12.20
CA PRO A 8 -19.55 -10.34 12.23
C PRO A 8 -18.03 -10.25 12.29
N GLU A 9 -17.39 -11.20 12.92
CA GLU A 9 -15.94 -11.21 13.03
C GLU A 9 -15.25 -11.44 11.69
N LEU A 10 -15.98 -11.91 10.66
CA LEU A 10 -15.41 -12.05 9.32
C LEU A 10 -15.38 -10.75 8.54
N ALA A 11 -16.20 -9.77 8.91
CA ALA A 11 -16.24 -8.50 8.20
C ALA A 11 -14.90 -7.78 8.22
N PRO A 12 -14.18 -7.70 9.35
CA PRO A 12 -12.85 -7.09 9.33
C PRO A 12 -11.86 -7.84 8.47
N VAL A 13 -11.97 -9.18 8.41
CA VAL A 13 -11.07 -9.98 7.57
C VAL A 13 -11.31 -9.68 6.10
N HIS A 14 -12.56 -9.58 5.67
CA HIS A 14 -12.89 -9.25 4.29
C HIS A 14 -12.42 -7.85 3.92
N ALA A 15 -12.63 -6.88 4.81
CA ALA A 15 -12.17 -5.52 4.57
C ALA A 15 -10.65 -5.47 4.45
N TRP A 16 -9.95 -6.23 5.29
CA TRP A 16 -8.50 -6.31 5.26
C TRP A 16 -8.00 -6.88 3.93
N LEU A 17 -8.60 -7.98 3.48
CA LEU A 17 -8.22 -8.61 2.21
C LEU A 17 -8.50 -7.68 1.03
N ASP A 18 -9.63 -7.00 1.02
CA ASP A 18 -9.96 -6.06 -0.05
C ASP A 18 -8.97 -4.91 -0.08
N SER A 19 -8.53 -4.44 1.08
CA SER A 19 -7.53 -3.39 1.18
C SER A 19 -6.19 -3.85 0.62
N TRP A 20 -5.79 -5.10 0.88
CA TRP A 20 -4.57 -5.65 0.31
C TRP A 20 -4.66 -5.83 -1.21
N ARG A 21 -5.84 -6.13 -1.74
CA ARG A 21 -6.04 -6.12 -3.20
C ARG A 21 -5.80 -4.74 -3.77
N GLY A 22 -6.29 -3.72 -3.09
CA GLY A 22 -6.05 -2.33 -3.47
C GLY A 22 -4.57 -1.97 -3.44
N VAL A 23 -3.86 -2.43 -2.42
CA VAL A 23 -2.40 -2.26 -2.34
C VAL A 23 -1.74 -2.94 -3.53
N GLY A 24 -2.12 -4.18 -3.83
CA GLY A 24 -1.55 -4.91 -4.96
C GLY A 24 -1.76 -4.21 -6.29
N ALA A 25 -2.98 -3.73 -6.52
CA ALA A 25 -3.29 -3.01 -7.76
C ALA A 25 -2.45 -1.74 -7.89
N MET A 26 -2.29 -1.01 -6.79
CA MET A 26 -1.52 0.21 -6.78
C MET A 26 -0.04 -0.05 -7.02
N VAL A 27 0.50 -1.08 -6.40
CA VAL A 27 1.89 -1.49 -6.59
C VAL A 27 2.14 -1.88 -8.04
N VAL A 28 1.25 -2.69 -8.63
CA VAL A 28 1.38 -3.07 -10.05
C VAL A 28 1.36 -1.84 -10.93
N GLY A 29 0.45 -0.89 -10.67
CA GLY A 29 0.38 0.35 -11.44
C GLY A 29 1.66 1.15 -11.35
N MET A 30 2.23 1.26 -10.16
CA MET A 30 3.49 1.99 -9.96
C MET A 30 4.67 1.26 -10.60
N GLU A 31 4.70 -0.07 -10.52
CA GLU A 31 5.74 -0.86 -11.18
C GLU A 31 5.74 -0.67 -12.69
N ARG A 32 4.55 -0.57 -13.28
CA ARG A 32 4.43 -0.30 -14.71
C ARG A 32 4.98 1.07 -15.10
N GLN A 33 5.00 1.99 -14.15
CA GLN A 33 5.59 3.32 -14.37
C GLN A 33 7.06 3.36 -14.02
N GLY A 34 7.66 2.24 -13.64
CA GLY A 34 9.08 2.14 -13.40
C GLY A 34 9.51 2.31 -11.96
N TYR A 35 8.61 2.14 -11.01
CA TYR A 35 8.92 2.27 -9.58
C TYR A 35 8.93 0.92 -8.90
N ASP A 36 9.85 0.75 -7.98
CA ASP A 36 9.88 -0.39 -7.06
C ASP A 36 9.30 0.06 -5.72
N VAL A 37 8.72 -0.87 -4.99
CA VAL A 37 8.09 -0.60 -3.70
C VAL A 37 8.82 -1.34 -2.59
N LEU A 38 8.94 -0.67 -1.46
CA LEU A 38 9.44 -1.27 -0.23
C LEU A 38 8.44 -1.03 0.88
N PHE A 39 7.99 -2.12 1.51
CA PHE A 39 7.13 -2.06 2.68
C PHE A 39 7.96 -2.37 3.91
N ARG A 40 7.75 -1.59 4.96
CA ARG A 40 8.37 -1.87 6.25
C ARG A 40 7.35 -1.70 7.36
N GLN A 41 7.21 -2.74 8.16
CA GLN A 41 6.30 -2.70 9.30
C GLN A 41 7.07 -2.34 10.55
N TYR A 42 6.49 -1.41 11.32
CA TYR A 42 6.99 -1.00 12.63
C TYR A 42 5.88 -1.24 13.66
N PRO A 43 6.21 -1.23 14.96
CA PRO A 43 5.17 -1.38 15.98
C PRO A 43 4.06 -0.35 15.87
N GLN A 44 4.37 0.85 15.40
CA GLN A 44 3.40 1.94 15.30
C GLN A 44 2.66 1.99 13.98
N GLY A 45 3.12 1.29 12.97
CA GLY A 45 2.47 1.34 11.68
C GLY A 45 3.36 0.88 10.54
N TRP A 46 3.03 1.35 9.35
CA TRP A 46 3.70 0.94 8.12
C TRP A 46 4.35 2.12 7.43
N ARG A 47 5.54 1.89 6.91
CA ARG A 47 6.18 2.81 5.97
C ARG A 47 6.22 2.15 4.60
N VAL A 48 5.82 2.90 3.58
CA VAL A 48 5.89 2.46 2.20
C VAL A 48 6.71 3.48 1.43
N ASN A 49 7.69 2.99 0.69
CA ASN A 49 8.55 3.83 -0.13
C ASN A 49 8.46 3.35 -1.57
N PHE A 50 8.32 4.29 -2.50
CA PHE A 50 8.50 4.03 -3.92
C PHE A 50 9.79 4.67 -4.38
N SER A 51 10.58 3.91 -5.12
CA SER A 51 11.85 4.36 -5.67
C SER A 51 11.89 4.03 -7.15
N ARG A 52 12.42 4.93 -7.97
CA ARG A 52 12.58 4.64 -9.39
C ARG A 52 13.48 3.41 -9.54
N ARG A 53 13.10 2.52 -10.46
CA ARG A 53 13.84 1.27 -10.66
C ARG A 53 15.28 1.59 -11.03
N GLY A 54 16.22 0.97 -10.30
CA GLY A 54 17.64 1.25 -10.46
C GLY A 54 18.11 2.52 -9.79
N GLY A 55 17.23 3.30 -9.20
CA GLY A 55 17.59 4.48 -8.43
C GLY A 55 18.02 4.12 -7.02
N ASP A 56 18.73 5.03 -6.40
CA ASP A 56 19.27 4.81 -5.06
C ASP A 56 18.65 5.72 -4.00
N HIS A 57 17.56 6.41 -4.34
CA HIS A 57 16.86 7.25 -3.38
C HIS A 57 15.35 7.05 -3.49
N VAL A 58 14.65 7.47 -2.45
CA VAL A 58 13.20 7.34 -2.37
C VAL A 58 12.54 8.51 -3.10
N ASP A 59 11.63 8.19 -4.02
CA ASP A 59 10.88 9.19 -4.76
C ASP A 59 9.56 9.56 -4.11
N GLY A 60 9.03 8.69 -3.28
CA GLY A 60 7.82 8.97 -2.52
C GLY A 60 7.70 8.06 -1.32
N THR A 61 7.13 8.58 -0.26
CA THR A 61 7.01 7.84 0.99
C THR A 61 5.65 8.08 1.63
N GLY A 62 5.16 7.05 2.32
CA GLY A 62 3.94 7.13 3.08
C GLY A 62 4.11 6.45 4.43
N TRP A 63 3.39 6.94 5.41
CA TRP A 63 3.41 6.40 6.76
C TRP A 63 1.99 6.41 7.31
N ALA A 64 1.52 5.25 7.75
CA ALA A 64 0.19 5.14 8.34
C ALA A 64 0.10 3.87 9.17
N THR A 65 -0.93 3.79 10.00
CA THR A 65 -1.18 2.59 10.79
C THR A 65 -1.61 1.41 9.92
N GLU A 66 -2.19 1.69 8.74
CA GLU A 66 -2.62 0.65 7.81
C GLU A 66 -1.79 0.71 6.55
N PRO A 67 -1.39 -0.46 6.01
CA PRO A 67 -0.50 -0.48 4.85
C PRO A 67 -1.12 0.13 3.59
N TRP A 68 -2.43 0.01 3.40
CA TRP A 68 -3.07 0.57 2.21
C TRP A 68 -3.08 2.10 2.23
N VAL A 69 -3.25 2.70 3.42
CA VAL A 69 -3.18 4.17 3.56
C VAL A 69 -1.76 4.65 3.31
N ALA A 70 -0.77 3.96 3.89
CA ALA A 70 0.63 4.29 3.66
C ALA A 70 1.00 4.17 2.18
N THR A 71 0.48 3.14 1.49
CA THR A 71 0.72 2.95 0.06
C THR A 71 0.11 4.08 -0.77
N GLN A 72 -1.12 4.48 -0.45
CA GLN A 72 -1.77 5.60 -1.14
C GLN A 72 -0.98 6.89 -0.96
N GLN A 73 -0.52 7.16 0.26
CA GLN A 73 0.29 8.34 0.54
C GLN A 73 1.59 8.33 -0.25
N ALA A 74 2.26 7.19 -0.28
CA ALA A 74 3.53 7.05 -0.99
C ALA A 74 3.35 7.25 -2.49
N ALA A 75 2.32 6.63 -3.08
CA ALA A 75 2.03 6.78 -4.50
C ALA A 75 1.67 8.22 -4.85
N TRP A 76 0.83 8.84 -4.03
CA TRP A 76 0.44 10.24 -4.23
C TRP A 76 1.66 11.17 -4.15
N ASP A 77 2.56 10.88 -3.22
CA ASP A 77 3.79 11.66 -3.06
C ASP A 77 4.64 11.62 -4.34
N VAL A 78 4.81 10.42 -4.92
CA VAL A 78 5.51 10.25 -6.19
C VAL A 78 4.83 11.05 -7.29
N LEU A 79 3.53 10.86 -7.45
CA LEU A 79 2.79 11.44 -8.57
C LEU A 79 2.73 12.96 -8.49
N SER A 80 2.61 13.51 -7.29
CA SER A 80 2.58 14.95 -7.14
C SER A 80 3.93 15.62 -7.41
N LYS A 81 5.02 14.92 -7.16
CA LYS A 81 6.36 15.43 -7.49
C LYS A 81 6.68 15.30 -8.97
N ALA A 82 6.11 14.28 -9.63
CA ALA A 82 6.34 14.05 -11.04
C ALA A 82 5.55 15.00 -11.92
N ALA A 83 4.50 15.60 -11.40
CA ALA A 83 3.63 16.49 -12.16
C ALA A 83 4.27 17.89 -12.40
#